data_4c5ce4e21f9e5dc6383bc17c0b940180
#
_entry.id   4c5ce4e21f9e5dc6383bc17c0b940180
#
_cell.length_a   1.000
_cell.length_b   1.000
_cell.length_c   1.000
_cell.angle_alpha   90.00
_cell.angle_beta   90.00
_cell.angle_gamma   90.00
#
_symmetry.space_group_name_H-M   'P 1'
#
loop_
_entity.id
_entity.type
_entity.pdbx_description
1 polymer ?
#
loop_
_entity_poly.entity_id
_entity_poly.type
_entity_poly.pdbx_seq_one_letter_code
_entity_poly.pdbx_strand_id
1 'polypeptide(L)'
;MAITLREQYLEGFVSSHEMDCMAPQVAAAAAQLWQHTGAGSDFHGWLTLPRDYDKEELARIHAAAEKIREDTDVLVVIGIGGSYLGARAVIEAVKGLYHNELEDGPKIYFCGNSISPTYLNNIISLCKGKRFSINVISKSGTTTETSLAFRVLRELLEKEMGVEEANKRIYATTDRAKGTLKQLADAQGWPCLLYTSPSPRDRSLS
;
A
#
# COMPACT_ATOMS: atom_id res chain seq x y z
N MET A 1 -7.64 -19.03 15.68
CA MET A 1 -6.52 -19.86 15.17
C MET A 1 -5.26 -19.43 15.91
N ALA A 2 -4.54 -20.34 16.56
CA ALA A 2 -3.31 -20.02 17.27
C ALA A 2 -2.11 -20.18 16.32
N ILE A 3 -1.18 -19.22 16.33
CA ILE A 3 0.09 -19.33 15.62
C ILE A 3 1.07 -20.04 16.53
N THR A 4 1.70 -21.12 16.05
CA THR A 4 2.70 -21.88 16.79
C THR A 4 4.02 -21.85 16.06
N LEU A 5 5.10 -21.48 16.76
CA LEU A 5 6.46 -21.60 16.25
C LEU A 5 6.93 -23.05 16.41
N ARG A 6 7.42 -23.64 15.33
CA ARG A 6 7.98 -25.01 15.34
C ARG A 6 9.50 -24.94 15.21
N GLU A 7 10.19 -25.18 16.30
CA GLU A 7 11.66 -25.10 16.40
C GLU A 7 12.37 -26.42 16.10
N GLN A 8 11.65 -27.51 15.99
CA GLN A 8 12.19 -28.87 15.78
C GLN A 8 13.14 -29.01 14.59
N TYR A 9 13.01 -28.12 13.59
CA TYR A 9 13.89 -28.11 12.41
C TYR A 9 15.22 -27.35 12.64
N LEU A 10 15.38 -26.70 13.80
CA LEU A 10 16.64 -26.07 14.21
C LEU A 10 17.57 -27.05 14.94
N GLU A 11 17.06 -28.21 15.37
CA GLU A 11 17.85 -29.23 16.03
C GLU A 11 19.05 -29.66 15.18
N GLY A 12 20.23 -29.62 15.77
CA GLY A 12 21.51 -29.90 15.08
C GLY A 12 22.16 -28.68 14.39
N PHE A 13 21.46 -27.54 14.26
CA PHE A 13 22.00 -26.29 13.71
C PHE A 13 22.19 -25.22 14.78
N VAL A 14 21.25 -25.13 15.72
CA VAL A 14 21.26 -24.15 16.81
C VAL A 14 21.01 -24.88 18.11
N SER A 15 21.93 -24.76 19.06
CA SER A 15 21.79 -25.35 20.38
C SER A 15 20.94 -24.48 21.32
N SER A 16 20.37 -25.09 22.36
CA SER A 16 19.68 -24.33 23.41
C SER A 16 20.60 -23.31 24.09
N HIS A 17 21.87 -23.66 24.25
CA HIS A 17 22.87 -22.75 24.82
C HIS A 17 23.07 -21.49 23.97
N GLU A 18 23.12 -21.62 22.64
CA GLU A 18 23.21 -20.45 21.74
C GLU A 18 21.95 -19.57 21.81
N MET A 19 20.77 -20.18 21.92
CA MET A 19 19.52 -19.45 22.13
C MET A 19 19.53 -18.68 23.46
N ASP A 20 19.97 -19.32 24.54
CA ASP A 20 20.09 -18.71 25.86
C ASP A 20 21.09 -17.54 25.87
N CYS A 21 22.21 -17.66 25.15
CA CYS A 21 23.20 -16.59 24.99
C CYS A 21 22.65 -15.37 24.23
N MET A 22 21.75 -15.60 23.30
CA MET A 22 21.12 -14.51 22.53
C MET A 22 19.95 -13.83 23.27
N ALA A 23 19.32 -14.51 24.21
CA ALA A 23 18.12 -14.00 24.88
C ALA A 23 18.30 -12.60 25.53
N PRO A 24 19.42 -12.28 26.24
CA PRO A 24 19.63 -10.94 26.79
C PRO A 24 19.74 -9.85 25.70
N GLN A 25 20.34 -10.15 24.57
CA GLN A 25 20.50 -9.20 23.45
C GLN A 25 19.14 -8.91 22.80
N VAL A 26 18.33 -9.95 22.59
CA VAL A 26 16.97 -9.83 22.08
C VAL A 26 16.09 -9.03 23.04
N ALA A 27 16.19 -9.30 24.34
CA ALA A 27 15.44 -8.57 25.36
C ALA A 27 15.83 -7.08 25.38
N ALA A 28 17.12 -6.74 25.27
CA ALA A 28 17.60 -5.37 25.20
C ALA A 28 17.12 -4.65 23.93
N ALA A 29 17.18 -5.30 22.78
CA ALA A 29 16.67 -4.76 21.51
C ALA A 29 15.16 -4.53 21.55
N ALA A 30 14.40 -5.49 22.09
CA ALA A 30 12.96 -5.34 22.28
C ALA A 30 12.62 -4.18 23.23
N ALA A 31 13.37 -4.03 24.32
CA ALA A 31 13.19 -2.91 25.25
C ALA A 31 13.42 -1.55 24.55
N GLN A 32 14.49 -1.41 23.77
CA GLN A 32 14.76 -0.20 22.99
C GLN A 32 13.63 0.11 21.99
N LEU A 33 13.11 -0.90 21.32
CA LEU A 33 11.99 -0.76 20.38
C LEU A 33 10.73 -0.23 21.08
N TRP A 34 10.33 -0.87 22.17
CA TRP A 34 9.11 -0.50 22.91
C TRP A 34 9.24 0.84 23.67
N GLN A 35 10.45 1.20 24.09
CA GLN A 35 10.72 2.47 24.77
C GLN A 35 11.03 3.62 23.81
N HIS A 36 11.06 3.37 22.52
CA HIS A 36 11.41 4.36 21.49
C HIS A 36 12.79 5.01 21.71
N THR A 37 13.79 4.24 22.15
CA THR A 37 15.15 4.76 22.52
C THR A 37 16.18 4.29 21.52
N GLY A 38 16.08 3.71 20.51
CA GLY A 38 17.11 3.29 19.55
C GLY A 38 17.26 4.23 18.37
N ALA A 39 18.25 3.98 17.55
CA ALA A 39 18.40 4.64 16.27
C ALA A 39 17.17 4.34 15.39
N GLY A 40 16.50 5.37 14.87
CA GLY A 40 15.30 5.24 14.07
C GLY A 40 14.00 5.22 14.87
N SER A 41 14.04 5.61 16.15
CA SER A 41 12.85 5.74 17.00
C SER A 41 11.74 6.62 16.41
N ASP A 42 12.08 7.60 15.60
CA ASP A 42 11.12 8.46 14.87
C ASP A 42 10.21 7.67 13.91
N PHE A 43 10.57 6.42 13.60
CA PHE A 43 9.82 5.55 12.67
C PHE A 43 9.09 4.39 13.37
N HIS A 44 8.89 4.46 14.68
CA HIS A 44 8.24 3.40 15.47
C HIS A 44 6.70 3.51 15.55
N GLY A 45 6.08 4.47 14.87
CA GLY A 45 4.62 4.69 14.91
C GLY A 45 3.77 3.45 14.55
N TRP A 46 4.33 2.51 13.80
CA TRP A 46 3.66 1.25 13.45
C TRP A 46 3.42 0.31 14.64
N LEU A 47 4.21 0.42 15.72
CA LEU A 47 4.10 -0.46 16.90
C LEU A 47 2.72 -0.34 17.57
N THR A 48 2.21 0.87 17.68
CA THR A 48 0.95 1.14 18.35
C THR A 48 -0.20 1.45 17.38
N LEU A 49 0.09 1.53 16.08
CA LEU A 49 -0.88 1.88 15.04
C LEU A 49 -2.19 1.06 15.11
N PRO A 50 -2.19 -0.27 15.37
CA PRO A 50 -3.43 -1.02 15.47
C PRO A 50 -4.37 -0.57 16.60
N ARG A 51 -3.83 0.12 17.62
CA ARG A 51 -4.60 0.67 18.75
C ARG A 51 -4.82 2.16 18.60
N ASP A 52 -3.79 2.89 18.20
CA ASP A 52 -3.72 4.35 18.26
C ASP A 52 -3.87 5.00 16.86
N TYR A 53 -4.58 4.33 15.96
CA TYR A 53 -4.82 4.83 14.61
C TYR A 53 -5.75 6.06 14.60
N ASP A 54 -5.58 6.92 13.60
CA ASP A 54 -6.43 8.08 13.33
C ASP A 54 -7.83 7.59 12.88
N LYS A 55 -8.82 7.78 13.73
CA LYS A 55 -10.20 7.32 13.49
C LYS A 55 -10.90 8.11 12.38
N GLU A 56 -10.57 9.38 12.23
CA GLU A 56 -11.13 10.23 11.17
C GLU A 56 -10.56 9.81 9.81
N GLU A 57 -9.25 9.54 9.75
CA GLU A 57 -8.64 9.02 8.53
C GLU A 57 -9.19 7.63 8.17
N LEU A 58 -9.38 6.74 9.13
CA LEU A 58 -10.03 5.45 8.87
C LEU A 58 -11.44 5.61 8.33
N ALA A 59 -12.23 6.54 8.87
CA ALA A 59 -13.57 6.84 8.36
C ALA A 59 -13.53 7.34 6.90
N ARG A 60 -12.55 8.18 6.56
CA ARG A 60 -12.33 8.63 5.17
C ARG A 60 -11.96 7.48 4.23
N ILE A 61 -11.11 6.56 4.69
CA ILE A 61 -10.75 5.35 3.94
C ILE A 61 -11.98 4.48 3.69
N HIS A 62 -12.82 4.27 4.71
CA HIS A 62 -14.06 3.52 4.57
C HIS A 62 -15.01 4.18 3.58
N ALA A 63 -15.22 5.48 3.67
CA ALA A 63 -16.08 6.20 2.73
C ALA A 63 -15.59 6.09 1.28
N ALA A 64 -14.29 6.20 1.06
CA ALA A 64 -13.68 5.98 -0.25
C ALA A 64 -13.89 4.54 -0.75
N ALA A 65 -13.72 3.55 0.14
CA ALA A 65 -13.90 2.13 -0.20
C ALA A 65 -15.36 1.81 -0.56
N GLU A 66 -16.33 2.34 0.18
CA GLU A 66 -17.75 2.16 -0.15
C GLU A 66 -18.10 2.77 -1.51
N LYS A 67 -17.65 4.02 -1.77
CA LYS A 67 -17.86 4.64 -3.07
C LYS A 67 -17.26 3.82 -4.21
N ILE A 68 -16.04 3.27 -4.03
CA ILE A 68 -15.42 2.40 -5.03
C ILE A 68 -16.25 1.13 -5.25
N ARG A 69 -16.79 0.51 -4.19
CA ARG A 69 -17.66 -0.67 -4.33
C ARG A 69 -18.93 -0.41 -5.10
N GLU A 70 -19.51 0.77 -4.95
CA GLU A 70 -20.79 1.14 -5.60
C GLU A 70 -20.64 1.47 -7.09
N ASP A 71 -19.55 2.15 -7.47
CA ASP A 71 -19.45 2.78 -8.77
C ASP A 71 -18.31 2.24 -9.67
N THR A 72 -17.55 1.24 -9.22
CA THR A 72 -16.33 0.79 -9.88
C THR A 72 -16.37 -0.70 -10.20
N ASP A 73 -16.04 -1.07 -11.43
CA ASP A 73 -15.89 -2.46 -11.85
C ASP A 73 -14.46 -2.97 -11.67
N VAL A 74 -13.47 -2.06 -11.81
CA VAL A 74 -12.04 -2.35 -11.69
C VAL A 74 -11.34 -1.28 -10.85
N LEU A 75 -10.69 -1.69 -9.77
CA LEU A 75 -9.79 -0.83 -9.00
C LEU A 75 -8.34 -1.14 -9.37
N VAL A 76 -7.63 -0.15 -9.89
CA VAL A 76 -6.19 -0.26 -10.15
C VAL A 76 -5.40 0.41 -9.02
N VAL A 77 -4.62 -0.38 -8.31
CA VAL A 77 -3.72 0.10 -7.25
C VAL A 77 -2.32 0.27 -7.84
N ILE A 78 -1.83 1.50 -7.88
CA ILE A 78 -0.56 1.86 -8.48
C ILE A 78 0.46 2.15 -7.38
N GLY A 79 1.49 1.30 -7.26
CA GLY A 79 2.52 1.44 -6.25
C GLY A 79 3.66 0.46 -6.44
N ILE A 80 4.76 0.65 -5.71
CA ILE A 80 5.94 -0.22 -5.73
C ILE A 80 6.37 -0.58 -4.30
N GLY A 81 6.89 -1.77 -4.12
CA GLY A 81 7.40 -2.24 -2.83
C GLY A 81 6.34 -2.19 -1.73
N GLY A 82 6.66 -1.56 -0.60
CA GLY A 82 5.76 -1.44 0.54
C GLY A 82 4.43 -0.73 0.26
N SER A 83 4.36 0.06 -0.82
CA SER A 83 3.14 0.76 -1.19
C SER A 83 2.03 -0.16 -1.72
N TYR A 84 2.32 -1.39 -2.15
CA TYR A 84 1.29 -2.31 -2.59
C TYR A 84 1.39 -3.73 -2.00
N LEU A 85 2.61 -4.20 -1.68
CA LEU A 85 2.84 -5.58 -1.25
C LEU A 85 2.08 -5.94 0.03
N GLY A 86 2.00 -5.03 1.00
CA GLY A 86 1.27 -5.27 2.24
C GLY A 86 -0.23 -5.47 2.00
N ALA A 87 -0.85 -4.57 1.24
CA ALA A 87 -2.26 -4.68 0.88
C ALA A 87 -2.53 -5.96 0.06
N ARG A 88 -1.70 -6.25 -0.93
CA ARG A 88 -1.80 -7.46 -1.74
C ARG A 88 -1.68 -8.72 -0.88
N ALA A 89 -0.70 -8.80 0.00
CA ALA A 89 -0.50 -9.95 0.88
C ALA A 89 -1.73 -10.21 1.76
N VAL A 90 -2.34 -9.17 2.34
CA VAL A 90 -3.55 -9.32 3.16
C VAL A 90 -4.75 -9.74 2.31
N ILE A 91 -4.96 -9.14 1.15
CA ILE A 91 -6.05 -9.52 0.23
C ILE A 91 -5.91 -10.99 -0.16
N GLU A 92 -4.74 -11.41 -0.65
CA GLU A 92 -4.51 -12.81 -1.08
C GLU A 92 -4.59 -13.81 0.09
N ALA A 93 -4.17 -13.43 1.30
CA ALA A 93 -4.26 -14.29 2.48
C ALA A 93 -5.70 -14.47 2.99
N VAL A 94 -6.54 -13.43 2.91
CA VAL A 94 -7.90 -13.43 3.44
C VAL A 94 -8.91 -13.91 2.39
N LYS A 95 -8.73 -13.47 1.14
CA LYS A 95 -9.67 -13.69 0.04
C LYS A 95 -9.23 -14.80 -0.93
N GLY A 96 -7.95 -15.18 -0.91
CA GLY A 96 -7.34 -16.12 -1.83
C GLY A 96 -6.83 -15.46 -3.12
N LEU A 97 -6.03 -16.23 -3.86
CA LEU A 97 -5.39 -15.76 -5.10
C LEU A 97 -6.39 -15.44 -6.23
N TYR A 98 -7.53 -16.10 -6.22
CA TYR A 98 -8.56 -15.98 -7.26
C TYR A 98 -9.75 -15.13 -6.82
N HIS A 99 -9.54 -14.22 -5.86
CA HIS A 99 -10.62 -13.35 -5.36
C HIS A 99 -11.30 -12.53 -6.46
N ASN A 100 -10.58 -12.14 -7.50
CA ASN A 100 -11.14 -11.41 -8.62
C ASN A 100 -12.16 -12.21 -9.44
N GLU A 101 -12.08 -13.53 -9.45
CA GLU A 101 -12.97 -14.44 -10.18
C GLU A 101 -14.11 -14.96 -9.31
N LEU A 102 -13.85 -15.12 -8.01
CA LEU A 102 -14.75 -15.82 -7.08
C LEU A 102 -15.64 -14.89 -6.26
N GLU A 103 -15.28 -13.62 -6.11
CA GLU A 103 -16.02 -12.66 -5.29
C GLU A 103 -16.73 -11.61 -6.14
N ASP A 104 -17.87 -11.15 -5.64
CA ASP A 104 -18.57 -9.99 -6.18
C ASP A 104 -17.88 -8.69 -5.79
N GLY A 105 -18.03 -7.66 -6.63
CA GLY A 105 -17.45 -6.34 -6.41
C GLY A 105 -16.33 -5.99 -7.37
N PRO A 106 -15.63 -4.87 -7.14
CA PRO A 106 -14.56 -4.40 -8.01
C PRO A 106 -13.41 -5.40 -8.09
N LYS A 107 -12.95 -5.69 -9.31
CA LYS A 107 -11.75 -6.49 -9.52
C LYS A 107 -10.51 -5.64 -9.19
N ILE A 108 -9.60 -6.14 -8.36
CA ILE A 108 -8.44 -5.38 -7.89
C ILE A 108 -7.20 -5.83 -8.64
N TYR A 109 -6.54 -4.90 -9.31
CA TYR A 109 -5.27 -5.15 -10.00
C TYR A 109 -4.19 -4.19 -9.52
N PHE A 110 -2.96 -4.70 -9.45
CA PHE A 110 -1.80 -3.94 -8.99
C PHE A 110 -0.89 -3.63 -10.17
N CYS A 111 -0.35 -2.40 -10.24
CA CYS A 111 0.66 -2.02 -11.22
C CYS A 111 1.59 -0.91 -10.69
N GLY A 112 2.51 -0.41 -11.53
CA GLY A 112 3.49 0.60 -11.11
C GLY A 112 4.70 0.04 -10.37
N ASN A 113 4.86 -1.28 -10.35
CA ASN A 113 6.02 -1.99 -9.83
C ASN A 113 6.98 -2.45 -10.92
N SER A 114 6.69 -2.11 -12.17
CA SER A 114 7.48 -2.46 -13.35
C SER A 114 7.26 -1.43 -14.45
N ILE A 115 8.27 -1.23 -15.29
CA ILE A 115 8.20 -0.43 -16.52
C ILE A 115 7.90 -1.29 -17.78
N SER A 116 7.51 -2.55 -17.58
CA SER A 116 7.18 -3.45 -18.70
C SER A 116 5.95 -2.96 -19.47
N PRO A 117 6.07 -2.65 -20.76
CA PRO A 117 4.93 -2.22 -21.56
C PRO A 117 3.89 -3.33 -21.75
N THR A 118 4.32 -4.59 -21.81
CA THR A 118 3.42 -5.74 -21.92
C THR A 118 2.52 -5.84 -20.70
N TYR A 119 3.12 -5.71 -19.50
CA TYR A 119 2.36 -5.75 -18.27
C TYR A 119 1.34 -4.59 -18.18
N LEU A 120 1.78 -3.37 -18.50
CA LEU A 120 0.90 -2.21 -18.48
C LEU A 120 -0.23 -2.32 -19.53
N ASN A 121 0.05 -2.84 -20.72
CA ASN A 121 -0.96 -3.10 -21.74
C ASN A 121 -2.03 -4.13 -21.31
N ASN A 122 -1.64 -5.13 -20.53
CA ASN A 122 -2.61 -6.06 -19.94
C ASN A 122 -3.56 -5.33 -18.98
N ILE A 123 -3.04 -4.47 -18.11
CA ILE A 123 -3.87 -3.66 -17.19
C ILE A 123 -4.80 -2.72 -17.98
N ILE A 124 -4.28 -2.04 -19.01
CA ILE A 124 -5.08 -1.21 -19.91
C ILE A 124 -6.25 -2.01 -20.52
N SER A 125 -5.96 -3.23 -20.99
CA SER A 125 -6.98 -4.10 -21.60
C SER A 125 -8.05 -4.54 -20.60
N LEU A 126 -7.67 -4.74 -19.33
CA LEU A 126 -8.61 -5.07 -18.26
C LEU A 126 -9.50 -3.87 -17.85
N CYS A 127 -9.04 -2.64 -18.08
CA CYS A 127 -9.78 -1.42 -17.77
C CYS A 127 -10.71 -0.95 -18.89
N LYS A 128 -10.34 -1.19 -20.16
CA LYS A 128 -11.09 -0.70 -21.32
C LYS A 128 -12.57 -1.09 -21.30
N GLY A 129 -13.45 -0.10 -21.50
CA GLY A 129 -14.89 -0.28 -21.54
C GLY A 129 -15.51 -0.61 -20.18
N LYS A 130 -14.79 -0.43 -19.08
CA LYS A 130 -15.27 -0.64 -17.71
C LYS A 130 -15.19 0.65 -16.91
N ARG A 131 -16.03 0.76 -15.89
CA ARG A 131 -15.90 1.82 -14.89
C ARG A 131 -14.71 1.47 -14.00
N PHE A 132 -13.58 2.13 -14.20
CA PHE A 132 -12.43 1.86 -13.35
C PHE A 132 -12.03 3.07 -12.51
N SER A 133 -11.44 2.79 -11.36
CA SER A 133 -10.89 3.78 -10.44
C SER A 133 -9.41 3.51 -10.20
N ILE A 134 -8.67 4.53 -9.85
CA ILE A 134 -7.22 4.47 -9.61
C ILE A 134 -6.94 4.87 -8.15
N ASN A 135 -6.20 4.03 -7.42
CA ASN A 135 -5.53 4.45 -6.19
C ASN A 135 -4.01 4.52 -6.44
N VAL A 136 -3.47 5.71 -6.56
CA VAL A 136 -2.03 5.94 -6.72
C VAL A 136 -1.39 6.14 -5.35
N ILE A 137 -0.40 5.29 -5.03
CA ILE A 137 0.26 5.24 -3.73
C ILE A 137 1.74 5.58 -3.89
N SER A 138 2.13 6.76 -3.45
CA SER A 138 3.52 7.22 -3.45
C SER A 138 3.72 8.31 -2.42
N LYS A 139 4.71 8.16 -1.54
CA LYS A 139 5.04 9.18 -0.54
C LYS A 139 5.49 10.49 -1.18
N SER A 140 6.47 10.43 -2.08
CA SER A 140 7.03 11.63 -2.76
C SER A 140 6.29 12.03 -4.03
N GLY A 141 5.67 11.06 -4.70
CA GLY A 141 5.11 11.25 -6.04
C GLY A 141 6.14 11.23 -7.18
N THR A 142 7.42 10.96 -6.87
CA THR A 142 8.53 11.02 -7.85
C THR A 142 9.06 9.65 -8.29
N THR A 143 8.49 8.55 -7.77
CA THR A 143 8.88 7.19 -8.16
C THR A 143 8.54 6.97 -9.63
N THR A 144 9.55 6.67 -10.45
CA THR A 144 9.44 6.64 -11.92
C THR A 144 8.40 5.63 -12.40
N GLU A 145 8.46 4.39 -11.92
CA GLU A 145 7.56 3.30 -12.34
C GLU A 145 6.09 3.63 -12.03
N THR A 146 5.84 4.10 -10.82
CA THR A 146 4.52 4.52 -10.37
C THR A 146 4.00 5.71 -11.18
N SER A 147 4.86 6.70 -11.44
CA SER A 147 4.49 7.90 -12.19
C SER A 147 4.16 7.59 -13.65
N LEU A 148 4.93 6.70 -14.30
CA LEU A 148 4.66 6.28 -15.68
C LEU A 148 3.33 5.54 -15.79
N ALA A 149 3.10 4.54 -14.93
CA ALA A 149 1.85 3.80 -14.90
C ALA A 149 0.65 4.72 -14.63
N PHE A 150 0.79 5.65 -13.69
CA PHE A 150 -0.27 6.60 -13.36
C PHE A 150 -0.60 7.53 -14.52
N ARG A 151 0.40 8.08 -15.20
CA ARG A 151 0.15 8.97 -16.36
C ARG A 151 -0.64 8.27 -17.45
N VAL A 152 -0.24 7.05 -17.81
CA VAL A 152 -0.91 6.29 -18.87
C VAL A 152 -2.34 5.91 -18.49
N LEU A 153 -2.56 5.44 -17.25
CA LEU A 153 -3.89 5.04 -16.81
C LEU A 153 -4.81 6.24 -16.55
N ARG A 154 -4.28 7.36 -16.10
CA ARG A 154 -5.02 8.61 -15.99
C ARG A 154 -5.48 9.12 -17.35
N GLU A 155 -4.60 9.14 -18.35
CA GLU A 155 -4.95 9.53 -19.73
C GLU A 155 -6.05 8.61 -20.31
N LEU A 156 -5.98 7.32 -20.05
CA LEU A 156 -7.03 6.37 -20.43
C LEU A 156 -8.36 6.71 -19.76
N LEU A 157 -8.35 6.97 -18.44
CA LEU A 157 -9.54 7.30 -17.68
C LEU A 157 -10.19 8.59 -18.14
N GLU A 158 -9.37 9.63 -18.37
CA GLU A 158 -9.83 10.93 -18.89
C GLU A 158 -10.41 10.81 -20.32
N LYS A 159 -9.82 9.95 -21.14
CA LYS A 159 -10.32 9.69 -22.51
C LYS A 159 -11.65 8.95 -22.53
N GLU A 160 -11.85 7.99 -21.65
CA GLU A 160 -13.07 7.18 -21.63
C GLU A 160 -14.24 7.87 -20.91
N MET A 161 -13.98 8.66 -19.87
CA MET A 161 -15.03 9.22 -19.00
C MET A 161 -15.09 10.75 -18.98
N GLY A 162 -14.13 11.40 -19.60
CA GLY A 162 -13.94 12.85 -19.47
C GLY A 162 -13.22 13.25 -18.18
N VAL A 163 -12.61 14.43 -18.19
CA VAL A 163 -11.71 14.90 -17.10
C VAL A 163 -12.46 15.04 -15.76
N GLU A 164 -13.68 15.57 -15.80
CA GLU A 164 -14.46 15.79 -14.58
C GLU A 164 -14.81 14.50 -13.86
N GLU A 165 -15.28 13.50 -14.58
CA GLU A 165 -15.62 12.18 -13.99
C GLU A 165 -14.35 11.41 -13.61
N ALA A 166 -13.28 11.49 -14.40
CA ALA A 166 -12.00 10.89 -14.07
C ALA A 166 -11.44 11.39 -12.73
N ASN A 167 -11.54 12.69 -12.45
CA ASN A 167 -11.08 13.27 -11.19
C ASN A 167 -11.84 12.71 -9.96
N LYS A 168 -13.08 12.29 -10.11
CA LYS A 168 -13.86 11.66 -9.02
C LYS A 168 -13.45 10.20 -8.74
N ARG A 169 -12.67 9.59 -9.65
CA ARG A 169 -12.26 8.19 -9.63
C ARG A 169 -10.76 7.98 -9.36
N ILE A 170 -10.05 9.07 -9.09
CA ILE A 170 -8.63 9.04 -8.71
C ILE A 170 -8.52 9.31 -7.21
N TYR A 171 -7.86 8.40 -6.51
CA TYR A 171 -7.54 8.47 -5.09
C TYR A 171 -6.03 8.53 -4.93
N ALA A 172 -5.52 9.49 -4.17
CA ALA A 172 -4.10 9.63 -3.90
C ALA A 172 -3.80 9.19 -2.47
N THR A 173 -2.96 8.18 -2.29
CA THR A 173 -2.41 7.80 -0.98
C THR A 173 -0.99 8.32 -0.90
N THR A 174 -0.77 9.41 -0.14
CA THR A 174 0.50 10.15 -0.14
C THR A 174 0.78 10.85 1.20
N ASP A 175 1.89 11.58 1.27
CA ASP A 175 2.23 12.41 2.44
C ASP A 175 1.13 13.44 2.73
N ARG A 176 0.92 13.76 4.00
CA ARG A 176 -0.13 14.69 4.44
C ARG A 176 0.09 16.12 3.96
N ALA A 177 1.35 16.55 3.88
CA ALA A 177 1.70 17.96 3.72
C ALA A 177 2.58 18.28 2.51
N LYS A 178 3.34 17.32 2.00
CA LYS A 178 4.38 17.58 1.00
C LYS A 178 4.46 16.49 -0.08
N GLY A 179 5.17 16.80 -1.16
CA GLY A 179 5.39 15.88 -2.28
C GLY A 179 4.60 16.24 -3.52
N THR A 180 5.10 15.81 -4.67
CA THR A 180 4.52 16.15 -5.98
C THR A 180 3.11 15.57 -6.14
N LEU A 181 2.88 14.35 -5.65
CA LEU A 181 1.57 13.72 -5.71
C LEU A 181 0.55 14.47 -4.82
N LYS A 182 0.98 14.96 -3.64
CA LYS A 182 0.12 15.77 -2.78
C LYS A 182 -0.30 17.07 -3.46
N GLN A 183 0.65 17.78 -4.03
CA GLN A 183 0.37 19.04 -4.76
C GLN A 183 -0.59 18.80 -5.93
N LEU A 184 -0.39 17.71 -6.68
CA LEU A 184 -1.26 17.36 -7.80
C LEU A 184 -2.67 16.99 -7.32
N ALA A 185 -2.77 16.20 -6.26
CA ALA A 185 -4.06 15.79 -5.69
C ALA A 185 -4.87 17.00 -5.21
N ASP A 186 -4.21 17.96 -4.54
CA ASP A 186 -4.85 19.19 -4.07
C ASP A 186 -5.32 20.07 -5.25
N ALA A 187 -4.48 20.21 -6.27
CA ALA A 187 -4.80 21.01 -7.46
C ALA A 187 -5.97 20.42 -8.28
N GLN A 188 -6.15 19.10 -8.25
CA GLN A 188 -7.20 18.40 -8.99
C GLN A 188 -8.44 18.07 -8.12
N GLY A 189 -8.37 18.31 -6.82
CA GLY A 189 -9.45 17.99 -5.88
C GLY A 189 -9.64 16.50 -5.63
N TRP A 190 -8.60 15.68 -5.80
CA TRP A 190 -8.70 14.24 -5.55
C TRP A 190 -8.78 13.92 -4.06
N PRO A 191 -9.55 12.89 -3.65
CA PRO A 191 -9.46 12.34 -2.32
C PRO A 191 -8.02 11.94 -1.98
N CYS A 192 -7.44 12.60 -0.96
CA CYS A 192 -6.07 12.36 -0.53
C CYS A 192 -6.10 11.58 0.79
N LEU A 193 -5.63 10.33 0.77
CA LEU A 193 -5.51 9.45 1.92
C LEU A 193 -4.08 9.46 2.46
N LEU A 194 -3.93 9.28 3.77
CA LEU A 194 -2.64 9.35 4.42
C LEU A 194 -1.77 8.13 4.12
N TYR A 195 -0.56 8.38 3.64
CA TYR A 195 0.48 7.38 3.51
C TYR A 195 1.15 7.13 4.86
N THR A 196 1.13 5.89 5.32
CA THR A 196 1.63 5.50 6.65
C THR A 196 2.74 4.46 6.63
N SER A 197 3.37 4.18 5.48
CA SER A 197 4.41 3.16 5.40
C SER A 197 5.74 3.65 5.96
N PRO A 198 6.26 3.07 7.04
CA PRO A 198 7.60 3.34 7.54
C PRO A 198 8.60 2.49 6.74
N SER A 199 9.25 3.08 5.74
CA SER A 199 10.31 2.39 4.99
C SER A 199 11.69 2.92 5.39
N PRO A 200 12.70 2.07 5.60
CA PRO A 200 14.09 2.51 5.76
C PRO A 200 14.61 3.34 4.59
N ARG A 201 14.05 3.20 3.40
CA ARG A 201 14.36 4.04 2.23
C ARG A 201 13.89 5.48 2.41
N ASP A 202 12.91 5.71 3.25
CA ASP A 202 12.38 7.06 3.49
C ASP A 202 13.38 7.95 4.25
N ARG A 203 14.41 7.35 4.89
CA ARG A 203 15.51 8.08 5.56
C ARG A 203 16.50 8.71 4.57
N SER A 204 16.65 8.19 3.37
CA SER A 204 17.67 8.63 2.41
C SER A 204 17.22 9.77 1.50
N LEU A 205 15.99 10.24 1.63
CA LEU A 205 15.37 11.23 0.75
C LEU A 205 14.84 12.47 1.50
N SER A 206 15.23 12.65 2.75
CA SER A 206 14.92 13.85 3.54
C SER A 206 16.15 14.73 3.76
#